data_442955811ac91b53887b0c2b00552220
#
_entry.id   442955811ac91b53887b0c2b00552220
#
_cell.length_a   1.000
_cell.length_b   1.000
_cell.length_c   1.000
_cell.angle_alpha   90.00
_cell.angle_beta   90.00
_cell.angle_gamma   90.00
#
_symmetry.space_group_name_H-M   'P 1'
#
loop_
_entity.id
_entity.type
_entity.pdbx_description
1 polymer ?
#
loop_
_entity_poly.entity_id
_entity_poly.type
_entity_poly.pdbx_seq_one_letter_code
_entity_poly.pdbx_strand_id
1 'polypeptide(L)'
;LCEELLRPELVNHNRIKQLVAKGINEKTCFIAECDGEPVGVLGSFLTENLFNPNIKVLAEIFWYVLPEYRKTRAGILLFKLFDATAKQIANEATLSILIASSEINIDSLEKRGFKLNEFAFSRRY
;
A
#
# COMPACT_ATOMS: atom_id res chain seq x y z
N LEU A 1 -9.42 -9.59 1.61
CA LEU A 1 -8.45 -8.94 0.72
C LEU A 1 -8.36 -9.62 -0.65
N CYS A 2 -8.10 -10.92 -0.66
CA CYS A 2 -7.89 -11.63 -1.93
C CYS A 2 -9.13 -11.63 -2.85
N GLU A 3 -10.32 -11.62 -2.29
CA GLU A 3 -11.57 -11.62 -3.04
C GLU A 3 -11.80 -10.32 -3.82
N GLU A 4 -11.19 -9.23 -3.37
CA GLU A 4 -11.34 -7.92 -4.01
C GLU A 4 -10.22 -7.60 -4.98
N LEU A 5 -9.21 -8.45 -5.09
CA LEU A 5 -8.15 -8.27 -6.07
C LEU A 5 -8.68 -8.57 -7.47
N LEU A 6 -8.16 -7.85 -8.46
CA LEU A 6 -8.57 -8.02 -9.85
C LEU A 6 -8.36 -9.45 -10.36
N ARG A 7 -7.37 -10.13 -9.83
CA ARG A 7 -7.00 -11.50 -10.24
C ARG A 7 -6.68 -12.35 -9.01
N PRO A 8 -7.71 -12.71 -8.23
CA PRO A 8 -7.49 -13.45 -6.97
C PRO A 8 -6.88 -14.83 -7.18
N GLU A 9 -7.05 -15.44 -8.36
CA GLU A 9 -6.48 -16.75 -8.69
C GLU A 9 -4.95 -16.74 -8.75
N LEU A 10 -4.32 -15.58 -8.86
CA LEU A 10 -2.87 -15.44 -8.89
C LEU A 10 -2.26 -15.29 -7.50
N VAL A 11 -3.09 -15.20 -6.48
CA VAL A 11 -2.62 -14.92 -5.12
C VAL A 11 -2.13 -16.19 -4.46
N ASN A 12 -0.90 -16.16 -3.95
CA ASN A 12 -0.34 -17.21 -3.12
C ASN A 12 -0.43 -16.76 -1.65
N HIS A 13 -1.28 -17.44 -0.88
CA HIS A 13 -1.53 -17.06 0.51
C HIS A 13 -0.29 -17.13 1.40
N ASN A 14 0.57 -18.13 1.19
CA ASN A 14 1.81 -18.24 1.95
C ASN A 14 2.76 -17.07 1.67
N ARG A 15 2.82 -16.64 0.40
CA ARG A 15 3.64 -15.49 0.03
C ARG A 15 3.14 -14.21 0.67
N ILE A 16 1.83 -14.02 0.71
CA ILE A 16 1.23 -12.85 1.38
C ILE A 16 1.56 -12.87 2.87
N LYS A 17 1.44 -14.02 3.53
CA LYS A 17 1.80 -14.14 4.95
C LYS A 17 3.27 -13.78 5.19
N GLN A 18 4.17 -14.20 4.32
CA GLN A 18 5.58 -13.86 4.41
C GLN A 18 5.81 -12.35 4.24
N LEU A 19 5.15 -11.72 3.28
CA LEU A 19 5.28 -10.29 3.05
C LEU A 19 4.76 -9.47 4.24
N VAL A 20 3.63 -9.87 4.80
CA VAL A 20 3.06 -9.20 5.98
C VAL A 20 3.99 -9.36 7.18
N ALA A 21 4.47 -10.58 7.43
CA ALA A 21 5.37 -10.84 8.54
C ALA A 21 6.68 -10.05 8.42
N LYS A 22 7.25 -10.00 7.23
CA LYS A 22 8.44 -9.19 6.95
C LYS A 22 8.18 -7.71 7.19
N GLY A 23 7.04 -7.20 6.69
CA GLY A 23 6.66 -5.80 6.86
C GLY A 23 6.44 -5.43 8.32
N ILE A 24 5.82 -6.29 9.10
CA ILE A 24 5.63 -6.07 10.54
C ILE A 24 7.00 -6.01 11.24
N ASN A 25 7.87 -6.96 10.92
CA ASN A 25 9.21 -7.04 11.52
C ASN A 25 10.07 -5.83 11.16
N GLU A 26 9.97 -5.34 9.93
CA GLU A 26 10.72 -4.17 9.45
C GLU A 26 9.99 -2.84 9.70
N LYS A 27 8.81 -2.88 10.31
CA LYS A 27 7.96 -1.70 10.60
C LYS A 27 7.52 -0.95 9.34
N THR A 28 7.27 -1.68 8.26
CA THR A 28 6.77 -1.15 6.99
C THR A 28 5.37 -1.66 6.65
N CYS A 29 4.75 -2.41 7.54
CA CYS A 29 3.36 -2.84 7.44
C CYS A 29 2.56 -2.22 8.58
N PHE A 30 1.43 -1.60 8.26
CA PHE A 30 0.60 -0.87 9.20
C PHE A 30 -0.78 -1.50 9.26
N ILE A 31 -1.33 -1.61 10.46
CA ILE A 31 -2.63 -2.20 10.71
C ILE A 31 -3.51 -1.17 11.42
N ALA A 32 -4.71 -0.96 10.90
CA ALA A 32 -5.74 -0.17 11.55
C ALA A 32 -6.67 -1.08 12.33
N GLU A 33 -6.96 -0.72 13.56
CA GLU A 33 -7.86 -1.48 14.44
C GLU A 33 -9.06 -0.64 14.85
N CYS A 34 -10.18 -1.32 15.08
CA CYS A 34 -11.38 -0.75 15.65
C CYS A 34 -11.83 -1.69 16.76
N ASP A 35 -11.89 -1.19 18.00
CA ASP A 35 -12.26 -1.98 19.19
C ASP A 35 -11.44 -3.27 19.33
N GLY A 36 -10.15 -3.18 19.02
CA GLY A 36 -9.23 -4.32 19.11
C GLY A 36 -9.24 -5.26 17.91
N GLU A 37 -10.11 -5.03 16.93
CA GLU A 37 -10.20 -5.87 15.72
C GLU A 37 -9.52 -5.19 14.54
N PRO A 38 -8.72 -5.93 13.75
CA PRO A 38 -8.09 -5.36 12.57
C PRO A 38 -9.13 -5.07 11.49
N VAL A 39 -9.15 -3.84 11.00
CA VAL A 39 -10.12 -3.38 9.99
C VAL A 39 -9.45 -2.89 8.71
N GLY A 40 -8.14 -2.72 8.71
CA GLY A 40 -7.41 -2.29 7.54
C GLY A 40 -5.93 -2.57 7.64
N VAL A 41 -5.26 -2.61 6.49
CA VAL A 41 -3.83 -2.87 6.40
C VAL A 41 -3.24 -2.12 5.21
N LEU A 42 -2.04 -1.58 5.40
CA LEU A 42 -1.21 -1.05 4.33
C LEU A 42 0.16 -1.71 4.46
N GLY A 43 0.53 -2.49 3.45
CA GLY A 43 1.84 -3.11 3.38
C GLY A 43 2.74 -2.37 2.42
N SER A 44 4.00 -2.20 2.82
CA SER A 44 5.01 -1.57 1.99
C SER A 44 6.36 -2.24 2.20
N PHE A 45 7.31 -1.95 1.34
CA PHE A 45 8.69 -2.42 1.51
C PHE A 45 9.67 -1.34 1.05
N LEU A 46 10.83 -1.34 1.69
CA LEU A 46 11.90 -0.43 1.32
C LEU A 46 12.74 -1.08 0.24
N THR A 47 12.95 -0.35 -0.85
CA THR A 47 13.76 -0.82 -1.98
C THR A 47 14.65 0.31 -2.49
N GLU A 48 15.48 -0.01 -3.45
CA GLU A 48 16.33 0.97 -4.10
C GLU A 48 15.74 1.34 -5.46
N ASN A 49 15.95 2.58 -5.90
CA ASN A 49 15.61 2.97 -7.24
C ASN A 49 16.41 2.11 -8.23
N LEU A 50 15.74 1.64 -9.28
CA LEU A 50 16.34 0.72 -10.24
C LEU A 50 17.58 1.30 -10.94
N PHE A 51 17.60 2.60 -11.13
CA PHE A 51 18.68 3.28 -11.86
C PHE A 51 19.68 3.99 -10.95
N ASN A 52 19.38 4.08 -9.66
CA ASN A 52 20.28 4.73 -8.69
C ASN A 52 20.10 4.13 -7.30
N PRO A 53 21.02 3.26 -6.85
CA PRO A 53 20.88 2.57 -5.57
C PRO A 53 20.99 3.49 -4.34
N ASN A 54 21.45 4.72 -4.52
CA ASN A 54 21.51 5.69 -3.43
C ASN A 54 20.14 6.31 -3.13
N ILE A 55 19.16 6.14 -4.01
CA ILE A 55 17.79 6.60 -3.79
C ILE A 55 16.98 5.45 -3.22
N LYS A 56 16.50 5.61 -1.99
CA LYS A 56 15.64 4.63 -1.33
C LYS A 56 14.18 4.97 -1.59
N VAL A 57 13.41 3.96 -1.88
CA VAL A 57 11.98 4.07 -2.20
C VAL A 57 11.19 3.21 -1.25
N LEU A 58 10.22 3.80 -0.56
CA LEU A 58 9.22 3.03 0.17
C LEU A 58 8.05 2.79 -0.78
N ALA A 59 7.87 1.55 -1.18
CA ALA A 59 6.88 1.16 -2.17
C ALA A 59 5.71 0.47 -1.49
N GLU A 60 4.50 1.00 -1.68
CA GLU A 60 3.28 0.33 -1.22
C GLU A 60 3.07 -0.94 -2.04
N ILE A 61 2.71 -2.03 -1.35
CA ILE A 61 2.42 -3.32 -1.96
C ILE A 61 0.91 -3.52 -2.05
N PHE A 62 0.21 -3.23 -0.94
CA PHE A 62 -1.23 -3.32 -0.85
C PHE A 62 -1.75 -2.36 0.20
N TRP A 63 -2.96 -1.90 -0.02
CA TRP A 63 -3.67 -1.00 0.87
C TRP A 63 -5.15 -1.38 0.85
N TYR A 64 -5.63 -1.90 1.96
CA TYR A 64 -6.96 -2.48 2.04
C TYR A 64 -7.63 -2.08 3.35
N VAL A 65 -8.89 -1.72 3.25
CA VAL A 65 -9.76 -1.46 4.41
C VAL A 65 -11.04 -2.27 4.18
N LEU A 66 -11.54 -2.90 5.24
CA LEU A 66 -12.81 -3.63 5.17
C LEU A 66 -13.91 -2.70 4.65
N PRO A 67 -14.82 -3.18 3.78
CA PRO A 67 -15.82 -2.33 3.14
C PRO A 67 -16.63 -1.46 4.10
N GLU A 68 -17.04 -2.00 5.24
CA GLU A 68 -17.82 -1.28 6.24
C GLU A 68 -17.04 -0.17 6.95
N TYR A 69 -15.72 -0.14 6.84
CA TYR A 69 -14.86 0.86 7.45
C TYR A 69 -14.23 1.84 6.46
N ARG A 70 -14.56 1.73 5.16
CA ARG A 70 -13.94 2.56 4.10
C ARG A 70 -14.31 4.03 4.18
N LYS A 71 -15.46 4.35 4.78
CA LYS A 71 -15.89 5.74 4.99
C LYS A 71 -15.43 6.30 6.32
N THR A 72 -14.67 5.53 7.09
CA THR A 72 -14.06 5.97 8.34
C THR A 72 -12.68 6.55 8.08
N ARG A 73 -11.98 6.92 9.15
CA ARG A 73 -10.62 7.44 9.06
C ARG A 73 -9.56 6.36 8.91
N ALA A 74 -9.94 5.07 8.90
CA ALA A 74 -8.96 3.97 8.87
C ALA A 74 -8.00 4.08 7.69
N GLY A 75 -8.51 4.30 6.50
CA GLY A 75 -7.68 4.42 5.29
C GLY A 75 -6.69 5.56 5.35
N ILE A 76 -7.14 6.74 5.77
CA ILE A 76 -6.26 7.92 5.84
C ILE A 76 -5.22 7.79 6.95
N LEU A 77 -5.55 7.14 8.05
CA LEU A 77 -4.59 6.90 9.13
C LEU A 77 -3.47 5.96 8.66
N LEU A 78 -3.82 4.91 7.92
CA LEU A 78 -2.84 4.01 7.31
C LEU A 78 -1.92 4.77 6.35
N PHE A 79 -2.49 5.61 5.50
CA PHE A 79 -1.73 6.45 4.59
C PHE A 79 -0.78 7.39 5.34
N LYS A 80 -1.23 8.02 6.41
CA LYS A 80 -0.40 8.94 7.20
C LYS A 80 0.79 8.22 7.84
N LEU A 81 0.59 7.00 8.32
CA LEU A 81 1.68 6.19 8.86
C LEU A 81 2.70 5.83 7.77
N PHE A 82 2.22 5.43 6.61
CA PHE A 82 3.06 5.14 5.46
C PHE A 82 3.89 6.38 5.06
N ASP A 83 3.25 7.52 4.91
CA ASP A 83 3.90 8.76 4.51
C ASP A 83 4.95 9.21 5.55
N ALA A 84 4.60 9.16 6.83
CA ALA A 84 5.52 9.51 7.91
C ALA A 84 6.75 8.58 7.94
N THR A 85 6.53 7.29 7.74
CA THR A 85 7.62 6.30 7.66
C THR A 85 8.52 6.58 6.47
N ALA A 86 7.94 6.84 5.30
CA ALA A 86 8.69 7.16 4.10
C ALA A 86 9.59 8.38 4.28
N LYS A 87 9.09 9.42 4.94
CA LYS A 87 9.88 10.62 5.23
C LYS A 87 11.10 10.33 6.09
N GLN A 88 11.02 9.34 6.97
CA GLN A 88 12.12 8.97 7.88
C GLN A 88 13.18 8.08 7.24
N ILE A 89 12.74 7.12 6.39
CA ILE A 89 13.65 6.05 5.92
C ILE A 89 13.89 6.04 4.42
N ALA A 90 13.19 6.86 3.64
CA ALA A 90 13.28 6.84 2.19
C ALA A 90 13.44 8.25 1.61
N ASN A 91 13.84 8.30 0.34
CA ASN A 91 13.89 9.53 -0.44
C ASN A 91 12.60 9.73 -1.23
N GLU A 92 11.93 8.63 -1.57
CA GLU A 92 10.70 8.61 -2.35
C GLU A 92 9.72 7.61 -1.78
N ALA A 93 8.44 7.84 -2.03
CA ALA A 93 7.38 6.89 -1.73
C ALA A 93 6.54 6.69 -2.98
N THR A 94 6.13 5.45 -3.24
CA THR A 94 5.27 5.11 -4.37
C THR A 94 4.02 4.40 -3.93
N LEU A 95 2.91 4.73 -4.58
CA LEU A 95 1.61 4.10 -4.39
C LEU A 95 1.09 3.66 -5.75
N SER A 96 0.50 2.48 -5.79
CA SER A 96 -0.19 1.97 -6.97
C SER A 96 -1.67 1.80 -6.65
N ILE A 97 -2.53 2.26 -7.55
CA ILE A 97 -3.98 2.19 -7.39
C ILE A 97 -4.54 1.26 -8.46
N LEU A 98 -5.25 0.21 -8.02
CA LEU A 98 -5.98 -0.65 -8.95
C LEU A 98 -7.27 0.05 -9.38
N ILE A 99 -7.37 0.38 -10.65
CA ILE A 99 -8.51 1.12 -11.21
C ILE A 99 -9.84 0.44 -10.89
N ALA A 100 -9.89 -0.89 -11.00
CA ALA A 100 -11.13 -1.65 -10.86
C ALA A 100 -11.62 -1.82 -9.42
N SER A 101 -10.75 -1.67 -8.43
CA SER A 101 -11.09 -1.96 -7.03
C SER A 101 -10.78 -0.82 -6.07
N SER A 102 -10.24 0.29 -6.55
CA SER A 102 -9.84 1.39 -5.69
C SER A 102 -10.96 2.39 -5.45
N GLU A 103 -11.14 2.76 -4.20
CA GLU A 103 -11.98 3.88 -3.77
C GLU A 103 -11.12 5.12 -3.48
N ILE A 104 -9.84 5.06 -3.76
CA ILE A 104 -8.90 6.14 -3.48
C ILE A 104 -9.02 7.21 -4.56
N ASN A 105 -9.18 8.45 -4.11
CA ASN A 105 -9.30 9.59 -4.99
C ASN A 105 -7.91 10.12 -5.36
N ILE A 106 -7.60 10.15 -6.66
CA ILE A 106 -6.33 10.66 -7.18
C ILE A 106 -6.12 12.12 -6.76
N ASP A 107 -7.16 12.94 -6.82
CA ASP A 107 -7.08 14.35 -6.41
C ASP A 107 -6.67 14.50 -4.95
N SER A 108 -7.16 13.61 -4.09
CA SER A 108 -6.79 13.60 -2.67
C SER A 108 -5.30 13.29 -2.47
N LEU A 109 -4.74 12.37 -3.26
CA LEU A 109 -3.32 12.06 -3.21
C LEU A 109 -2.48 13.22 -3.74
N GLU A 110 -2.91 13.85 -4.83
CA GLU A 110 -2.21 15.02 -5.39
C GLU A 110 -2.16 16.19 -4.41
N LYS A 111 -3.24 16.42 -3.67
CA LYS A 111 -3.27 17.43 -2.61
C LYS A 111 -2.30 17.16 -1.48
N ARG A 112 -1.88 15.90 -1.31
CA ARG A 112 -0.91 15.47 -0.31
C ARG A 112 0.52 15.38 -0.83
N GLY A 113 0.76 15.90 -2.05
CA GLY A 113 2.10 15.96 -2.62
C GLY A 113 2.50 14.79 -3.49
N PHE A 114 1.60 13.83 -3.71
CA PHE A 114 1.85 12.73 -4.64
C PHE A 114 1.44 13.15 -6.05
N LYS A 115 2.21 12.71 -7.04
CA LYS A 115 1.94 13.00 -8.45
C LYS A 115 1.71 11.70 -9.20
N LEU A 116 0.69 11.69 -10.04
CA LEU A 116 0.48 10.59 -10.99
C LEU A 116 1.57 10.68 -12.06
N ASN A 117 2.48 9.71 -12.10
CA ASN A 117 3.65 9.77 -12.98
C ASN A 117 3.75 8.62 -13.98
N GLU A 118 2.87 7.62 -13.89
CA GLU A 118 2.85 6.54 -14.87
C GLU A 118 1.50 5.84 -14.93
N PHE A 119 1.24 5.20 -16.08
CA PHE A 119 0.18 4.22 -16.25
C PHE A 119 0.84 2.86 -16.50
N ALA A 120 0.43 1.83 -15.79
CA ALA A 120 0.94 0.49 -15.96
C ALA A 120 -0.03 -0.36 -16.76
N PHE A 121 0.47 -1.10 -17.73
CA PHE A 121 -0.29 -2.03 -18.55
C PHE A 121 0.22 -3.44 -18.31
N SER A 122 -0.70 -4.40 -18.22
CA SER A 122 -0.30 -5.79 -18.04
C SER A 122 -1.03 -6.70 -19.02
N ARG A 123 -0.38 -7.80 -19.38
CA ARG A 123 -0.95 -8.83 -20.24
C ARG A 123 -0.53 -10.19 -19.70
N ARG A 124 -1.48 -11.11 -19.61
CA ARG A 124 -1.20 -12.49 -19.25
C ARG A 124 -1.03 -13.34 -20.50
N TYR A 125 -0.02 -14.19 -20.49
CA TYR A 125 0.27 -15.13 -21.57
C TYR A 125 -0.11 -16.56 -21.18
#